data_51be438531c954a7196a5d90ecaac976
#
_entry.id   51be438531c954a7196a5d90ecaac976
#
_cell.length_a   1.000
_cell.length_b   1.000
_cell.length_c   1.000
_cell.angle_alpha   90.00
_cell.angle_beta   90.00
_cell.angle_gamma   90.00
#
_symmetry.space_group_name_H-M   'P 1'
#
loop_
_entity.id
_entity.type
_entity.pdbx_description
1 polymer ?
#
loop_
_entity_poly.entity_id
_entity_poly.type
_entity_poly.pdbx_seq_one_letter_code
_entity_poly.pdbx_strand_id
1 'polypeptide(L)'
;MYRNGYKNIRLTDGDKLEYVIPREAFGTYDEFFRDDYVTNPGLQNTMISYFQEFRKNTDKDTIKELLDKRENAMLNAMVNSEYMVPCVKEETEEEVSIAHHFIDVTDRLEHKEDEQVIAIPAFTDGFEMDKCYEGHHENMLYKFDELVSLMDELGASGIIINCLGISYFMRTALMKKILK
;
A
#
# COMPACT_ATOMS: atom_id res chain seq x y z
N MET A 1 -1.28 -10.81 -11.68
CA MET A 1 -1.00 -12.26 -11.49
C MET A 1 -1.92 -12.79 -10.41
N TYR A 2 -2.57 -13.89 -10.62
CA TYR A 2 -3.61 -14.27 -9.76
C TYR A 2 -3.23 -15.29 -8.78
N ARG A 3 -3.33 -14.93 -7.62
CA ARG A 3 -3.29 -15.70 -6.42
C ARG A 3 -4.58 -16.52 -6.29
N ASN A 4 -5.05 -17.08 -7.43
CA ASN A 4 -6.25 -17.89 -7.50
C ASN A 4 -6.05 -19.22 -6.78
N GLY A 5 -6.38 -19.26 -5.54
CA GLY A 5 -6.27 -20.47 -4.71
C GLY A 5 -6.30 -20.17 -3.22
N TYR A 6 -6.11 -18.92 -2.86
CA TYR A 6 -6.17 -18.50 -1.47
C TYR A 6 -7.58 -18.23 -1.08
N LYS A 7 -8.10 -19.07 -0.24
CA LYS A 7 -9.47 -18.93 0.26
C LYS A 7 -9.54 -18.60 1.75
N ASN A 8 -8.40 -18.57 2.42
CA ASN A 8 -8.39 -18.41 3.86
C ASN A 8 -7.65 -17.13 4.25
N ILE A 9 -8.38 -16.02 4.20
CA ILE A 9 -7.94 -14.76 4.79
C ILE A 9 -8.45 -14.72 6.21
N ARG A 10 -7.57 -14.46 7.16
CA ARG A 10 -7.91 -14.35 8.58
C ARG A 10 -7.18 -13.16 9.21
N LEU A 11 -7.81 -12.59 10.22
CA LEU A 11 -7.16 -11.64 11.10
C LEU A 11 -6.33 -12.44 12.10
N THR A 12 -5.05 -12.12 12.22
CA THR A 12 -4.15 -12.73 13.19
C THR A 12 -4.18 -11.96 14.52
N ASP A 13 -3.56 -12.52 15.55
CA ASP A 13 -3.28 -11.77 16.78
C ASP A 13 -2.32 -10.63 16.45
N GLY A 14 -2.77 -9.40 16.71
CA GLY A 14 -2.06 -8.17 16.34
C GLY A 14 -2.58 -7.56 15.03
N ASP A 15 -1.85 -6.55 14.52
CA ASP A 15 -2.27 -5.74 13.39
C ASP A 15 -1.86 -6.35 12.05
N LYS A 16 -2.31 -7.57 11.77
CA LYS A 16 -1.97 -8.30 10.54
C LYS A 16 -3.17 -8.95 9.89
N LEU A 17 -3.24 -8.85 8.57
CA LEU A 17 -4.10 -9.64 7.72
C LEU A 17 -3.27 -10.76 7.08
N GLU A 18 -3.66 -12.00 7.30
CA GLU A 18 -2.94 -13.18 6.85
C GLU A 18 -3.69 -13.89 5.73
N TYR A 19 -2.96 -14.40 4.77
CA TYR A 19 -3.46 -15.41 3.83
C TYR A 19 -2.50 -16.59 3.73
N VAL A 20 -3.08 -17.76 3.53
CA VAL A 20 -2.36 -19.04 3.55
C VAL A 20 -2.27 -19.61 2.14
N ILE A 21 -1.07 -20.03 1.77
CA ILE A 21 -0.72 -20.56 0.46
C ILE A 21 -0.30 -22.02 0.60
N PRO A 22 -0.91 -22.98 -0.09
CA PRO A 22 -0.38 -24.32 -0.17
C PRO A 22 1.07 -24.34 -0.65
N ARG A 23 1.93 -25.14 0.00
CA ARG A 23 3.37 -25.17 -0.29
C ARG A 23 3.69 -25.39 -1.78
N GLU A 24 2.94 -26.27 -2.44
CA GLU A 24 3.09 -26.57 -3.85
C GLU A 24 2.80 -25.37 -4.78
N ALA A 25 1.96 -24.44 -4.33
CA ALA A 25 1.64 -23.22 -5.08
C ALA A 25 2.60 -22.06 -4.78
N PHE A 26 3.39 -22.15 -3.71
CA PHE A 26 4.22 -21.05 -3.24
C PHE A 26 5.33 -20.65 -4.20
N GLY A 27 5.88 -21.57 -4.97
CA GLY A 27 6.97 -21.29 -5.91
C GLY A 27 6.67 -20.16 -6.92
N THR A 28 5.37 -19.90 -7.20
CA THR A 28 4.96 -18.78 -8.07
C THR A 28 5.00 -17.43 -7.36
N TYR A 29 5.21 -17.40 -6.05
CA TYR A 29 5.22 -16.20 -5.22
C TYR A 29 6.60 -15.80 -4.73
N ASP A 30 7.58 -16.68 -4.85
CA ASP A 30 8.95 -16.43 -4.39
C ASP A 30 9.58 -15.21 -5.11
N GLU A 31 9.12 -14.93 -6.33
CA GLU A 31 9.54 -13.73 -7.08
C GLU A 31 9.15 -12.39 -6.43
N PHE A 32 8.15 -12.39 -5.53
CA PHE A 32 7.75 -11.18 -4.81
C PHE A 32 8.61 -10.92 -3.57
N PHE A 33 9.32 -11.94 -3.07
CA PHE A 33 10.25 -11.78 -1.96
C PHE A 33 11.62 -11.44 -2.52
N ARG A 34 11.92 -10.16 -2.58
CA ARG A 34 13.21 -9.65 -3.01
C ARG A 34 13.88 -8.96 -1.84
N ASP A 35 15.20 -9.17 -1.72
CA ASP A 35 16.05 -8.40 -0.82
C ASP A 35 16.32 -7.00 -1.37
N ASP A 36 15.87 -6.70 -2.59
CA ASP A 36 16.10 -5.45 -3.27
C ASP A 36 15.14 -4.37 -2.80
N TYR A 37 15.69 -3.21 -2.50
CA TYR A 37 14.90 -2.01 -2.22
C TYR A 37 14.48 -1.36 -3.53
N VAL A 38 13.18 -1.07 -3.67
CA VAL A 38 12.69 -0.17 -4.72
C VAL A 38 13.01 1.27 -4.37
N THR A 39 13.17 2.09 -5.38
CA THR A 39 13.28 3.54 -5.25
C THR A 39 12.37 4.22 -6.24
N ASN A 40 11.55 5.14 -5.76
CA ASN A 40 10.58 5.88 -6.57
C ASN A 40 10.80 7.40 -6.48
N PRO A 41 11.94 7.93 -6.93
CA PRO A 41 12.24 9.37 -6.80
C PRO A 41 11.24 10.24 -7.57
N GLY A 42 10.72 9.75 -8.70
CA GLY A 42 9.70 10.44 -9.47
C GLY A 42 8.39 10.59 -8.69
N LEU A 43 7.93 9.51 -8.06
CA LEU A 43 6.73 9.53 -7.21
C LEU A 43 6.93 10.47 -6.01
N GLN A 44 8.05 10.34 -5.30
CA GLN A 44 8.35 11.19 -4.15
C GLN A 44 8.35 12.68 -4.52
N ASN A 45 8.98 13.05 -5.64
CA ASN A 45 9.00 14.43 -6.13
C ASN A 45 7.59 14.96 -6.46
N THR A 46 6.74 14.14 -7.07
CA THR A 46 5.36 14.56 -7.36
C THR A 46 4.52 14.69 -6.09
N MET A 47 4.66 13.78 -5.12
CA MET A 47 4.03 13.87 -3.81
C MET A 47 4.46 15.15 -3.07
N ILE A 48 5.76 15.42 -2.97
CA ILE A 48 6.31 16.64 -2.37
C ILE A 48 5.71 17.88 -3.04
N SER A 49 5.72 17.91 -4.38
CA SER A 49 5.21 19.05 -5.15
C SER A 49 3.73 19.30 -4.91
N TYR A 50 2.91 18.25 -4.87
CA TYR A 50 1.48 18.35 -4.58
C TYR A 50 1.24 18.89 -3.17
N PHE A 51 1.85 18.28 -2.15
CA PHE A 51 1.63 18.70 -0.77
C PHE A 51 2.20 20.06 -0.43
N GLN A 52 3.29 20.50 -1.07
CA GLN A 52 3.79 21.87 -0.95
C GLN A 52 2.77 22.89 -1.44
N GLU A 53 2.15 22.65 -2.60
CA GLU A 53 1.08 23.53 -3.09
C GLU A 53 -0.17 23.46 -2.21
N PHE A 54 -0.59 22.25 -1.83
CA PHE A 54 -1.77 22.04 -0.99
C PHE A 54 -1.68 22.76 0.37
N ARG A 55 -0.48 22.81 0.97
CA ARG A 55 -0.23 23.45 2.28
C ARG A 55 -0.03 24.94 2.22
N LYS A 56 0.13 25.55 1.04
CA LYS A 56 0.22 27.01 0.93
C LYS A 56 -1.06 27.66 1.46
N ASN A 57 -0.87 28.75 2.21
CA ASN A 57 -1.99 29.55 2.71
C ASN A 57 -2.56 30.47 1.62
N THR A 58 -2.83 29.90 0.46
CA THR A 58 -3.41 30.55 -0.70
C THR A 58 -4.83 30.04 -0.89
N ASP A 59 -5.71 30.92 -1.34
CA ASP A 59 -7.07 30.53 -1.70
C ASP A 59 -7.07 29.39 -2.70
N LYS A 60 -7.71 28.26 -2.34
CA LYS A 60 -7.70 27.02 -3.12
C LYS A 60 -8.37 27.18 -4.48
N ASP A 61 -9.36 28.05 -4.59
CA ASP A 61 -10.03 28.32 -5.87
C ASP A 61 -9.08 29.01 -6.86
N THR A 62 -8.22 29.91 -6.36
CA THR A 62 -7.22 30.62 -7.16
C THR A 62 -6.15 29.69 -7.71
N ILE A 63 -5.78 28.62 -6.98
CA ILE A 63 -4.73 27.68 -7.38
C ILE A 63 -5.26 26.33 -7.84
N LYS A 64 -6.57 26.20 -8.03
CA LYS A 64 -7.23 24.94 -8.34
C LYS A 64 -6.62 24.23 -9.54
N GLU A 65 -6.46 24.91 -10.65
CA GLU A 65 -5.87 24.32 -11.87
C GLU A 65 -4.45 23.78 -11.62
N LEU A 66 -3.66 24.48 -10.82
CA LEU A 66 -2.32 24.05 -10.44
C LEU A 66 -2.36 22.83 -9.52
N LEU A 67 -3.27 22.81 -8.55
CA LEU A 67 -3.48 21.65 -7.67
C LEU A 67 -3.92 20.43 -8.46
N ASP A 68 -4.92 20.56 -9.32
CA ASP A 68 -5.41 19.47 -10.18
C ASP A 68 -4.29 18.91 -11.06
N LYS A 69 -3.45 19.79 -11.62
CA LYS A 69 -2.28 19.36 -12.41
C LYS A 69 -1.26 18.59 -11.57
N ARG A 70 -0.98 19.05 -10.34
CA ARG A 70 -0.05 18.37 -9.42
C ARG A 70 -0.60 17.04 -8.93
N GLU A 71 -1.88 16.99 -8.60
CA GLU A 71 -2.56 15.76 -8.21
C GLU A 71 -2.53 14.72 -9.32
N ASN A 72 -2.90 15.10 -10.54
CA ASN A 72 -2.85 14.21 -11.71
C ASN A 72 -1.42 13.68 -11.95
N ALA A 73 -0.40 14.52 -11.84
CA ALA A 73 0.99 14.09 -11.98
C ALA A 73 1.38 13.09 -10.89
N MET A 74 0.93 13.31 -9.65
CA MET A 74 1.15 12.39 -8.53
C MET A 74 0.43 11.05 -8.76
N LEU A 75 -0.85 11.06 -9.11
CA LEU A 75 -1.62 9.85 -9.36
C LEU A 75 -1.03 9.04 -10.53
N ASN A 76 -0.61 9.69 -11.61
CA ASN A 76 0.07 9.02 -12.71
C ASN A 76 1.41 8.38 -12.29
N ALA A 77 2.19 9.06 -11.45
CA ALA A 77 3.41 8.48 -10.90
C ALA A 77 3.10 7.28 -9.99
N MET A 78 2.03 7.34 -9.21
CA MET A 78 1.58 6.24 -8.34
C MET A 78 1.26 4.98 -9.14
N VAL A 79 0.53 5.10 -10.24
CA VAL A 79 0.16 3.95 -11.10
C VAL A 79 1.38 3.28 -11.73
N ASN A 80 2.45 4.04 -11.98
CA ASN A 80 3.67 3.54 -12.63
C ASN A 80 4.79 3.18 -11.64
N SER A 81 4.49 3.10 -10.36
CA SER A 81 5.46 2.77 -9.32
C SER A 81 5.31 1.36 -8.79
N GLU A 82 6.38 0.82 -8.23
CA GLU A 82 6.39 -0.39 -7.41
C GLU A 82 6.48 0.00 -5.94
N TYR A 83 5.89 -0.80 -5.07
CA TYR A 83 5.79 -0.52 -3.64
C TYR A 83 6.31 -1.67 -2.82
N MET A 84 7.00 -1.35 -1.73
CA MET A 84 7.36 -2.29 -0.69
C MET A 84 6.21 -2.38 0.30
N VAL A 85 5.71 -3.59 0.50
CA VAL A 85 4.65 -3.88 1.48
C VAL A 85 5.19 -4.83 2.53
N PRO A 86 5.33 -4.41 3.78
CA PRO A 86 5.89 -5.25 4.82
C PRO A 86 4.99 -6.45 5.10
N CYS A 87 5.60 -7.58 5.32
CA CYS A 87 4.90 -8.83 5.61
C CYS A 87 5.72 -9.69 6.58
N VAL A 88 5.07 -10.72 7.08
CA VAL A 88 5.71 -11.82 7.79
C VAL A 88 5.39 -13.10 7.02
N LYS A 89 6.41 -13.85 6.69
CA LYS A 89 6.28 -15.13 6.00
C LYS A 89 6.59 -16.25 6.99
N GLU A 90 5.65 -17.16 7.16
CA GLU A 90 5.82 -18.37 7.96
C GLU A 90 5.67 -19.59 7.05
N GLU A 91 6.63 -20.50 7.10
CA GLU A 91 6.65 -21.69 6.28
C GLU A 91 6.54 -22.96 7.13
N THR A 92 5.66 -23.84 6.73
CA THR A 92 5.56 -25.21 7.25
C THR A 92 5.81 -26.21 6.13
N GLU A 93 5.77 -27.52 6.45
CA GLU A 93 5.88 -28.57 5.43
C GLU A 93 4.68 -28.57 4.47
N GLU A 94 3.50 -28.12 4.92
CA GLU A 94 2.25 -28.22 4.17
C GLU A 94 1.84 -26.92 3.51
N GLU A 95 2.16 -25.76 4.14
CA GLU A 95 1.68 -24.45 3.71
C GLU A 95 2.69 -23.33 3.96
N VAL A 96 2.50 -22.23 3.23
CA VAL A 96 3.17 -20.95 3.48
C VAL A 96 2.11 -19.92 3.83
N SER A 97 2.29 -19.27 4.96
CA SER A 97 1.44 -18.17 5.43
C SER A 97 2.13 -16.84 5.21
N ILE A 98 1.40 -15.88 4.66
CA ILE A 98 1.88 -14.49 4.49
C ILE A 98 0.91 -13.57 5.20
N ALA A 99 1.40 -12.88 6.20
CA ALA A 99 0.65 -11.91 6.97
C ALA A 99 1.13 -10.49 6.63
N HIS A 100 0.23 -9.63 6.16
CA HIS A 100 0.51 -8.22 5.93
C HIS A 100 0.12 -7.39 7.14
N HIS A 101 0.98 -6.43 7.51
CA HIS A 101 0.62 -5.44 8.51
C HIS A 101 -0.52 -4.55 8.02
N PHE A 102 -1.36 -4.10 8.92
CA PHE A 102 -2.36 -3.09 8.62
C PHE A 102 -2.35 -1.96 9.65
N ILE A 103 -2.93 -0.85 9.27
CA ILE A 103 -3.12 0.33 10.13
C ILE A 103 -4.61 0.62 10.18
N ASP A 104 -5.19 0.66 11.38
CA ASP A 104 -6.54 1.17 11.57
C ASP A 104 -6.50 2.70 11.47
N VAL A 105 -7.21 3.23 10.50
CA VAL A 105 -7.30 4.66 10.23
C VAL A 105 -8.72 5.20 10.39
N THR A 106 -9.60 4.41 11.02
CA THR A 106 -11.01 4.74 11.23
C THR A 106 -11.18 6.13 11.83
N ASP A 107 -10.49 6.41 12.95
CA ASP A 107 -10.59 7.70 13.65
C ASP A 107 -10.00 8.90 12.89
N ARG A 108 -9.28 8.65 11.80
CA ARG A 108 -8.59 9.69 11.03
C ARG A 108 -9.31 10.11 9.76
N LEU A 109 -10.36 9.39 9.38
CA LEU A 109 -11.04 9.56 8.11
C LEU A 109 -12.55 9.65 8.31
N GLU A 110 -13.22 10.36 7.40
CA GLU A 110 -14.68 10.28 7.31
C GLU A 110 -15.09 8.87 6.91
N HIS A 111 -15.90 8.23 7.75
CA HIS A 111 -16.41 6.88 7.58
C HIS A 111 -17.88 6.80 8.00
N LYS A 112 -18.54 5.72 7.63
CA LYS A 112 -19.91 5.46 8.10
C LYS A 112 -19.86 4.93 9.54
N GLU A 113 -20.95 5.16 10.26
CA GLU A 113 -21.14 4.56 11.58
C GLU A 113 -20.96 3.03 11.47
N ASP A 114 -20.15 2.44 12.34
CA ASP A 114 -19.76 1.02 12.34
C ASP A 114 -18.85 0.55 11.17
N GLU A 115 -18.28 1.44 10.34
CA GLU A 115 -17.29 1.09 9.33
C GLU A 115 -15.87 1.16 9.90
N GLN A 116 -15.18 0.02 9.99
CA GLN A 116 -13.75 -0.01 10.26
C GLN A 116 -12.98 0.26 8.96
N VAL A 117 -12.07 1.23 8.98
CA VAL A 117 -11.22 1.60 7.83
C VAL A 117 -9.80 1.08 8.05
N ILE A 118 -9.49 -0.01 7.38
CA ILE A 118 -8.18 -0.67 7.45
C ILE A 118 -7.34 -0.30 6.23
N ALA A 119 -6.12 0.15 6.45
CA ALA A 119 -5.16 0.47 5.41
C ALA A 119 -3.94 -0.46 5.47
N ILE A 120 -3.47 -0.90 4.32
CA ILE A 120 -2.19 -1.60 4.19
C ILE A 120 -1.09 -0.55 4.00
N PRO A 121 -0.02 -0.55 4.83
CA PRO A 121 1.12 0.34 4.62
C PRO A 121 1.89 -0.08 3.36
N ALA A 122 2.19 0.88 2.51
CA ALA A 122 2.97 0.72 1.30
C ALA A 122 4.06 1.79 1.25
N PHE A 123 5.26 1.43 0.86
CA PHE A 123 6.41 2.32 0.91
C PHE A 123 7.02 2.53 -0.47
N THR A 124 7.42 3.76 -0.74
CA THR A 124 8.06 4.15 -2.00
C THR A 124 9.52 3.70 -2.08
N ASP A 125 10.12 3.39 -0.95
CA ASP A 125 11.51 2.95 -0.81
C ASP A 125 11.79 2.43 0.60
N GLY A 126 12.96 1.79 0.77
CA GLY A 126 13.40 1.25 2.04
C GLY A 126 13.59 2.29 3.14
N PHE A 127 14.02 3.51 2.79
CA PHE A 127 14.21 4.57 3.79
C PHE A 127 12.88 5.01 4.43
N GLU A 128 11.81 5.09 3.65
CA GLU A 128 10.47 5.37 4.18
C GLU A 128 9.94 4.19 5.03
N MET A 129 10.25 2.95 4.64
CA MET A 129 9.90 1.76 5.42
C MET A 129 10.65 1.70 6.75
N ASP A 130 11.94 1.99 6.76
CA ASP A 130 12.80 1.97 7.94
C ASP A 130 12.37 2.98 9.03
N LYS A 131 11.63 4.03 8.66
CA LYS A 131 11.02 4.95 9.63
C LYS A 131 9.92 4.31 10.46
N CYS A 132 9.27 3.29 9.93
CA CYS A 132 8.12 2.63 10.53
C CYS A 132 8.48 1.31 11.21
N TYR A 133 9.52 0.65 10.71
CA TYR A 133 9.93 -0.68 11.13
C TYR A 133 11.42 -0.68 11.49
N GLU A 134 11.73 -1.07 12.72
CA GLU A 134 13.11 -1.19 13.17
C GLU A 134 13.72 -2.52 12.69
N GLY A 135 14.90 -2.43 12.07
CA GLY A 135 15.64 -3.60 11.62
C GLY A 135 15.24 -4.10 10.22
N HIS A 136 15.69 -5.32 9.90
CA HIS A 136 15.36 -5.96 8.64
C HIS A 136 13.94 -6.54 8.70
N HIS A 137 13.10 -6.11 7.79
CA HIS A 137 11.73 -6.62 7.64
C HIS A 137 11.58 -7.30 6.29
N GLU A 138 10.93 -8.45 6.30
CA GLU A 138 10.46 -9.05 5.07
C GLU A 138 9.44 -8.15 4.41
N ASN A 139 9.51 -8.04 3.11
CA ASN A 139 8.58 -7.26 2.33
C ASN A 139 8.30 -7.95 0.99
N MET A 140 7.14 -7.67 0.43
CA MET A 140 6.79 -8.04 -0.93
C MET A 140 6.72 -6.80 -1.79
N LEU A 141 7.20 -6.92 -3.02
CA LEU A 141 7.10 -5.86 -4.02
C LEU A 141 5.83 -6.01 -4.83
N TYR A 142 5.08 -4.92 -4.95
CA TYR A 142 3.84 -4.86 -5.70
C TYR A 142 3.84 -3.69 -6.66
N LYS A 143 3.43 -3.94 -7.89
CA LYS A 143 2.97 -2.89 -8.79
C LYS A 143 1.62 -2.38 -8.34
N PHE A 144 1.22 -1.24 -8.84
CA PHE A 144 -0.03 -0.61 -8.41
C PHE A 144 -1.29 -1.46 -8.67
N ASP A 145 -1.37 -2.13 -9.82
CA ASP A 145 -2.47 -3.04 -10.16
C ASP A 145 -2.51 -4.29 -9.27
N GLU A 146 -1.35 -4.79 -8.88
CA GLU A 146 -1.22 -5.90 -7.93
C GLU A 146 -1.65 -5.48 -6.51
N LEU A 147 -1.35 -4.23 -6.10
CA LEU A 147 -1.87 -3.67 -4.84
C LEU A 147 -3.40 -3.60 -4.83
N VAL A 148 -4.01 -3.19 -5.95
CA VAL A 148 -5.48 -3.17 -6.06
C VAL A 148 -6.05 -4.57 -5.85
N SER A 149 -5.42 -5.59 -6.45
CA SER A 149 -5.83 -6.99 -6.28
C SER A 149 -5.65 -7.45 -4.83
N LEU A 150 -4.53 -7.08 -4.20
CA LEU A 150 -4.27 -7.38 -2.80
C LEU A 150 -5.33 -6.77 -1.88
N MET A 151 -5.75 -5.50 -2.13
CA MET A 151 -6.80 -4.86 -1.33
C MET A 151 -8.12 -5.62 -1.41
N ASP A 152 -8.47 -6.11 -2.60
CA ASP A 152 -9.68 -6.92 -2.77
C ASP A 152 -9.58 -8.28 -2.07
N GLU A 153 -8.43 -8.91 -2.14
CA GLU A 153 -8.18 -10.20 -1.48
C GLU A 153 -8.24 -10.09 0.05
N LEU A 154 -7.65 -9.04 0.60
CA LEU A 154 -7.61 -8.82 2.05
C LEU A 154 -8.86 -8.11 2.60
N GLY A 155 -9.73 -7.59 1.75
CA GLY A 155 -10.87 -6.78 2.17
C GLY A 155 -10.45 -5.44 2.80
N ALA A 156 -9.26 -4.94 2.47
CA ALA A 156 -8.75 -3.70 3.01
C ALA A 156 -9.39 -2.48 2.34
N SER A 157 -9.59 -1.41 3.12
CA SER A 157 -10.23 -0.17 2.66
C SER A 157 -9.35 0.65 1.73
N GLY A 158 -8.03 0.43 1.76
CA GLY A 158 -7.05 1.13 0.93
C GLY A 158 -5.62 0.91 1.37
N ILE A 159 -4.72 1.70 0.78
CA ILE A 159 -3.31 1.76 1.16
C ILE A 159 -2.97 3.09 1.82
N ILE A 160 -1.98 3.07 2.70
CA ILE A 160 -1.35 4.29 3.20
C ILE A 160 0.10 4.31 2.73
N ILE A 161 0.43 5.26 1.86
CA ILE A 161 1.77 5.41 1.32
C ILE A 161 2.61 6.24 2.29
N ASN A 162 3.79 5.73 2.69
CA ASN A 162 4.77 6.42 3.55
C ASN A 162 4.17 6.95 4.86
N CYS A 163 3.63 6.08 5.70
CA CYS A 163 2.79 6.42 6.87
C CYS A 163 3.45 7.37 7.89
N LEU A 164 4.78 7.45 8.00
CA LEU A 164 5.52 8.40 8.84
C LEU A 164 6.26 9.49 8.05
N GLY A 165 6.12 9.51 6.72
CA GLY A 165 6.71 10.50 5.85
C GLY A 165 5.68 11.49 5.28
N ILE A 166 5.79 11.78 3.99
CA ILE A 166 4.73 12.43 3.22
C ILE A 166 3.65 11.40 2.93
N SER A 167 2.75 11.27 3.87
CA SER A 167 1.73 10.23 3.88
C SER A 167 0.56 10.55 2.97
N TYR A 168 0.11 9.57 2.20
CA TYR A 168 -1.09 9.67 1.38
C TYR A 168 -1.94 8.40 1.53
N PHE A 169 -3.17 8.58 2.03
CA PHE A 169 -4.13 7.49 2.08
C PHE A 169 -4.95 7.44 0.80
N MET A 170 -4.98 6.27 0.16
CA MET A 170 -5.75 6.04 -1.05
C MET A 170 -6.75 4.90 -0.85
N ARG A 171 -8.04 5.24 -0.93
CA ARG A 171 -9.11 4.24 -0.86
C ARG A 171 -9.08 3.30 -2.07
N THR A 172 -9.38 2.03 -1.85
CA THR A 172 -9.47 0.99 -2.91
C THR A 172 -10.38 1.44 -4.08
N ALA A 173 -11.46 2.14 -3.79
CA ALA A 173 -12.36 2.68 -4.81
C ALA A 173 -11.67 3.70 -5.75
N LEU A 174 -10.80 4.56 -5.20
CA LEU A 174 -10.01 5.50 -6.00
C LEU A 174 -8.94 4.76 -6.80
N MET A 175 -8.24 3.80 -6.18
CA MET A 175 -7.24 2.96 -6.86
C MET A 175 -7.82 2.31 -8.12
N LYS A 176 -9.00 1.69 -7.99
CA LYS A 176 -9.73 1.08 -9.12
C LYS A 176 -10.17 2.09 -10.19
N LYS A 177 -10.44 3.32 -9.80
CA LYS A 177 -10.85 4.37 -10.74
C LYS A 177 -9.70 4.86 -11.60
N ILE A 178 -8.51 5.00 -11.04
CA ILE A 178 -7.34 5.52 -11.77
C ILE A 178 -6.62 4.47 -12.62
N LEU A 179 -6.91 3.18 -12.42
CA LEU A 179 -6.44 2.08 -13.28
C LEU A 179 -7.24 1.95 -14.60
N LYS A 180 -8.40 2.58 -14.70
CA LYS A 180 -9.27 2.54 -15.90
C LYS A 180 -8.89 3.63 -16.89
#